data_47cc5df36c9d0d5019e1a2c3a5bc7115
#
_entry.id   47cc5df36c9d0d5019e1a2c3a5bc7115
#
_cell.length_a   1.000
_cell.length_b   1.000
_cell.length_c   1.000
_cell.angle_alpha   90.00
_cell.angle_beta   90.00
_cell.angle_gamma   90.00
#
_symmetry.space_group_name_H-M   'P 1'
#
loop_
_entity.id
_entity.type
_entity.pdbx_description
1 polymer ?
#
loop_
_entity_poly.entity_id
_entity_poly.type
_entity_poly.pdbx_seq_one_letter_code
_entity_poly.pdbx_strand_id
1 'polypeptide(L)'
;MRHINYLVLLLVACSVGACSSPKNDTKDAYPMFWTWLDYQPGMNFDSICTIMNEAGIDGVMLNAPTPDDYRAAIPIAQKHGIEVYAWLWTMNPEHDRDAILKEHPEWFSVNRNGQSLADTTAYVDYYKFMCPALPEVREFIKKKIEAYCEVEGLNGIAIDYNRFVDVILPTTLWPKYGIVQDQEYPQWDFGYHPAMIEKFKAASGYDP
;
A
#
# COMPACT_ATOMS: atom_id res chain seq x y z
N MET A 1 -81.93 23.39 -24.21
CA MET A 1 -80.75 24.12 -23.66
C MET A 1 -79.61 23.12 -23.58
N ARG A 2 -78.64 23.29 -24.45
CA ARG A 2 -77.53 22.29 -24.62
C ARG A 2 -76.32 22.77 -23.80
N HIS A 3 -75.85 21.93 -22.87
CA HIS A 3 -74.63 22.21 -22.16
C HIS A 3 -73.43 21.66 -22.99
N ILE A 4 -72.58 22.59 -23.38
CA ILE A 4 -71.28 22.28 -24.06
C ILE A 4 -70.24 22.04 -22.99
N ASN A 5 -69.76 20.78 -22.86
CA ASN A 5 -68.66 20.46 -22.04
C ASN A 5 -67.35 20.75 -22.80
N TYR A 6 -66.56 21.70 -22.31
CA TYR A 6 -65.18 21.90 -22.78
C TYR A 6 -64.26 20.94 -22.12
N LEU A 7 -63.77 19.96 -22.88
CA LEU A 7 -62.69 19.07 -22.49
C LEU A 7 -61.40 19.82 -22.70
N VAL A 8 -60.75 20.23 -21.59
CA VAL A 8 -59.41 20.80 -21.63
C VAL A 8 -58.42 19.69 -21.73
N LEU A 9 -57.85 19.51 -22.91
CA LEU A 9 -56.70 18.57 -23.12
C LEU A 9 -55.45 19.23 -22.57
N LEU A 10 -54.97 18.74 -21.41
CA LEU A 10 -53.66 19.13 -20.85
C LEU A 10 -52.61 18.31 -21.56
N LEU A 11 -51.90 18.91 -22.52
CA LEU A 11 -50.70 18.33 -23.13
C LEU A 11 -49.53 18.47 -22.14
N VAL A 12 -49.24 17.38 -21.43
CA VAL A 12 -48.00 17.26 -20.66
C VAL A 12 -46.88 16.96 -21.64
N ALA A 13 -46.09 17.96 -21.97
CA ALA A 13 -44.85 17.79 -22.70
C ALA A 13 -43.82 17.13 -21.76
N CYS A 14 -43.68 15.82 -21.83
CA CYS A 14 -42.55 15.14 -21.25
C CYS A 14 -41.28 15.55 -22.00
N SER A 15 -40.57 16.54 -21.44
CA SER A 15 -39.20 16.80 -21.84
C SER A 15 -38.36 15.60 -21.43
N VAL A 16 -38.12 14.70 -22.39
CA VAL A 16 -37.11 13.64 -22.26
C VAL A 16 -35.77 14.34 -22.23
N GLY A 17 -35.32 14.69 -21.01
CA GLY A 17 -33.95 15.06 -20.78
C GLY A 17 -33.10 13.86 -21.16
N ALA A 18 -32.48 13.92 -22.34
CA ALA A 18 -31.43 12.99 -22.68
C ALA A 18 -30.34 13.14 -21.62
N CYS A 19 -30.33 12.24 -20.63
CA CYS A 19 -29.11 11.98 -19.88
C CYS A 19 -28.06 11.57 -20.91
N SER A 20 -27.25 12.53 -21.34
CA SER A 20 -25.97 12.21 -21.97
C SER A 20 -25.19 11.44 -20.92
N SER A 21 -25.19 10.13 -21.06
CA SER A 21 -24.19 9.30 -20.38
C SER A 21 -22.83 9.97 -20.64
N PRO A 22 -21.99 10.12 -19.62
CA PRO A 22 -20.63 10.57 -19.87
C PRO A 22 -20.09 9.66 -20.97
N LYS A 23 -19.61 10.24 -22.06
CA LYS A 23 -18.82 9.50 -23.02
C LYS A 23 -17.73 8.86 -22.19
N ASN A 24 -17.82 7.55 -21.99
CA ASN A 24 -16.62 6.77 -21.71
C ASN A 24 -15.76 7.01 -22.96
N ASP A 25 -14.84 7.96 -22.85
CA ASP A 25 -13.63 7.89 -23.61
C ASP A 25 -12.94 6.60 -23.13
N THR A 26 -13.33 5.49 -23.74
CA THR A 26 -12.49 4.32 -23.81
C THR A 26 -11.28 4.79 -24.62
N LYS A 27 -10.31 5.42 -23.94
CA LYS A 27 -8.92 5.28 -24.36
C LYS A 27 -8.79 3.80 -24.60
N ASP A 28 -8.52 3.43 -25.86
CA ASP A 28 -8.22 2.04 -26.21
C ASP A 28 -7.33 1.51 -25.10
N ALA A 29 -7.79 0.44 -24.42
CA ALA A 29 -7.17 0.00 -23.19
C ALA A 29 -5.82 -0.65 -23.54
N TYR A 30 -4.83 0.18 -23.82
CA TYR A 30 -3.45 -0.26 -23.79
C TYR A 30 -3.13 -0.64 -22.35
N PRO A 31 -2.44 -1.77 -22.11
CA PRO A 31 -1.99 -2.10 -20.79
C PRO A 31 -1.13 -0.94 -20.27
N MET A 32 -1.50 -0.39 -19.11
CA MET A 32 -0.70 0.64 -18.46
C MET A 32 0.58 0.01 -17.90
N PHE A 33 1.71 0.64 -18.14
CA PHE A 33 3.01 0.20 -17.64
C PHE A 33 3.41 1.01 -16.42
N TRP A 34 3.76 0.31 -15.34
CA TRP A 34 4.14 0.86 -14.07
C TRP A 34 5.52 0.39 -13.67
N THR A 35 6.25 1.23 -12.94
CA THR A 35 7.54 0.87 -12.35
C THR A 35 7.58 1.21 -10.87
N TRP A 36 8.53 0.63 -10.14
CA TRP A 36 8.87 0.99 -8.77
C TRP A 36 10.08 1.89 -8.77
N LEU A 37 10.10 2.86 -7.88
CA LEU A 37 11.23 3.78 -7.71
C LEU A 37 11.36 4.18 -6.24
N ASP A 38 12.58 4.07 -5.72
CA ASP A 38 12.94 4.66 -4.44
C ASP A 38 13.33 6.13 -4.66
N TYR A 39 12.54 7.02 -4.06
CA TYR A 39 12.79 8.44 -4.14
C TYR A 39 13.82 8.87 -3.11
N GLN A 40 14.79 9.65 -3.56
CA GLN A 40 15.78 10.25 -2.68
C GLN A 40 15.79 11.77 -2.84
N PRO A 41 15.74 12.53 -1.73
CA PRO A 41 15.85 13.97 -1.80
C PRO A 41 17.11 14.42 -2.57
N GLY A 42 16.92 15.32 -3.54
CA GLY A 42 17.99 15.81 -4.39
C GLY A 42 18.27 15.00 -5.66
N MET A 43 17.59 13.90 -5.90
CA MET A 43 17.66 13.19 -7.18
C MET A 43 17.09 14.06 -8.31
N ASN A 44 17.60 13.89 -9.52
CA ASN A 44 17.04 14.57 -10.69
C ASN A 44 15.78 13.84 -11.18
N PHE A 45 14.68 14.01 -10.44
CA PHE A 45 13.43 13.30 -10.70
C PHE A 45 12.80 13.71 -12.04
N ASP A 46 13.01 14.96 -12.50
CA ASP A 46 12.53 15.43 -13.80
C ASP A 46 13.16 14.64 -14.97
N SER A 47 14.48 14.39 -14.93
CA SER A 47 15.14 13.54 -15.90
C SER A 47 14.66 12.09 -15.87
N ILE A 48 14.35 11.57 -14.68
CA ILE A 48 13.82 10.20 -14.54
C ILE A 48 12.41 10.13 -15.14
N CYS A 49 11.56 11.11 -14.89
CA CYS A 49 10.23 11.19 -15.49
C CYS A 49 10.30 11.31 -17.03
N THR A 50 11.28 12.05 -17.55
CA THR A 50 11.54 12.10 -19.01
C THR A 50 11.82 10.71 -19.56
N ILE A 51 12.75 9.97 -18.95
CA ILE A 51 13.10 8.60 -19.36
C ILE A 51 11.90 7.65 -19.25
N MET A 52 11.12 7.74 -18.16
CA MET A 52 9.92 6.93 -18.00
C MET A 52 8.90 7.19 -19.09
N ASN A 53 8.62 8.46 -19.41
CA ASN A 53 7.69 8.84 -20.47
C ASN A 53 8.18 8.34 -21.85
N GLU A 54 9.46 8.52 -22.18
CA GLU A 54 10.07 8.02 -23.44
C GLU A 54 10.02 6.49 -23.54
N ALA A 55 10.07 5.79 -22.41
CA ALA A 55 9.95 4.33 -22.35
C ALA A 55 8.48 3.84 -22.37
N GLY A 56 7.50 4.73 -22.40
CA GLY A 56 6.07 4.38 -22.37
C GLY A 56 5.58 3.93 -21.01
N ILE A 57 6.22 4.38 -19.91
CA ILE A 57 5.76 4.14 -18.54
C ILE A 57 4.69 5.17 -18.21
N ASP A 58 3.53 4.71 -17.74
CA ASP A 58 2.36 5.53 -17.41
C ASP A 58 2.34 5.97 -15.96
N GLY A 59 2.95 5.21 -15.08
CA GLY A 59 2.92 5.51 -13.66
C GLY A 59 4.09 4.93 -12.87
N VAL A 60 4.26 5.47 -11.67
CA VAL A 60 5.31 5.06 -10.73
C VAL A 60 4.74 4.77 -9.35
N MET A 61 5.10 3.61 -8.81
CA MET A 61 4.96 3.31 -7.39
C MET A 61 6.21 3.86 -6.69
N LEU A 62 6.05 5.06 -6.14
CA LEU A 62 7.14 5.85 -5.56
C LEU A 62 7.26 5.53 -4.07
N ASN A 63 8.43 5.10 -3.63
CA ASN A 63 8.76 4.98 -2.21
C ASN A 63 9.52 6.23 -1.77
N ALA A 64 8.84 7.13 -1.06
CA ALA A 64 9.43 8.36 -0.55
C ALA A 64 9.25 8.47 0.97
N PRO A 65 10.22 9.09 1.69
CA PRO A 65 10.22 9.09 3.15
C PRO A 65 9.02 9.78 3.79
N THR A 66 8.54 10.86 3.21
CA THR A 66 7.52 11.73 3.82
C THR A 66 6.45 12.17 2.83
N PRO A 67 5.25 12.56 3.31
CA PRO A 67 4.24 13.20 2.45
C PRO A 67 4.74 14.45 1.71
N ASP A 68 5.69 15.19 2.28
CA ASP A 68 6.25 16.38 1.64
C ASP A 68 7.10 16.04 0.41
N ASP A 69 7.80 14.91 0.43
CA ASP A 69 8.54 14.43 -0.73
C ASP A 69 7.59 14.14 -1.91
N TYR A 70 6.40 13.60 -1.63
CA TYR A 70 5.37 13.41 -2.67
C TYR A 70 4.82 14.74 -3.18
N ARG A 71 4.58 15.73 -2.29
CA ARG A 71 4.16 17.07 -2.71
C ARG A 71 5.18 17.73 -3.63
N ALA A 72 6.47 17.44 -3.43
CA ALA A 72 7.54 17.92 -4.31
C ALA A 72 7.61 17.12 -5.64
N ALA A 73 7.42 15.81 -5.59
CA ALA A 73 7.57 14.92 -6.75
C ALA A 73 6.37 14.99 -7.73
N ILE A 74 5.14 15.05 -7.21
CA ILE A 74 3.92 14.97 -8.01
C ILE A 74 3.84 16.02 -9.12
N PRO A 75 4.11 17.32 -8.89
CA PRO A 75 4.06 18.32 -9.96
C PRO A 75 5.08 18.07 -11.06
N ILE A 76 6.19 17.42 -10.74
CA ILE A 76 7.22 17.03 -11.71
C ILE A 76 6.69 15.88 -12.57
N ALA A 77 6.21 14.81 -11.95
CA ALA A 77 5.66 13.65 -12.66
C ALA A 77 4.50 14.04 -13.59
N GLN A 78 3.60 14.90 -13.12
CA GLN A 78 2.45 15.37 -13.89
C GLN A 78 2.84 16.11 -15.20
N LYS A 79 3.95 16.85 -15.22
CA LYS A 79 4.47 17.50 -16.45
C LYS A 79 4.82 16.49 -17.53
N HIS A 80 5.18 15.28 -17.12
CA HIS A 80 5.54 14.18 -18.02
C HIS A 80 4.39 13.18 -18.23
N GLY A 81 3.19 13.45 -17.68
CA GLY A 81 2.04 12.56 -17.79
C GLY A 81 2.18 11.26 -16.99
N ILE A 82 3.07 11.23 -15.99
CA ILE A 82 3.30 10.07 -15.12
C ILE A 82 2.38 10.15 -13.90
N GLU A 83 1.60 9.10 -13.65
CA GLU A 83 0.82 8.94 -12.44
C GLU A 83 1.71 8.53 -11.27
N VAL A 84 1.40 9.02 -10.05
CA VAL A 84 2.18 8.73 -8.85
C VAL A 84 1.30 8.02 -7.82
N TYR A 85 1.75 6.82 -7.42
CA TYR A 85 1.20 6.09 -6.28
C TYR A 85 2.23 6.09 -5.16
N ALA A 86 1.78 6.33 -3.93
CA ALA A 86 2.63 6.15 -2.76
C ALA A 86 2.82 4.65 -2.50
N TRP A 87 4.05 4.16 -2.63
CA TRP A 87 4.40 2.78 -2.30
C TRP A 87 4.83 2.71 -0.84
N LEU A 88 3.93 2.21 0.00
CA LEU A 88 4.11 2.20 1.46
C LEU A 88 4.40 0.79 1.96
N TRP A 89 5.54 0.63 2.61
CA TRP A 89 5.83 -0.55 3.41
C TRP A 89 5.13 -0.41 4.76
N THR A 90 4.18 -1.30 5.03
CA THR A 90 3.30 -1.17 6.21
C THR A 90 3.80 -1.94 7.42
N MET A 91 3.74 -3.28 7.41
CA MET A 91 4.18 -4.09 8.56
C MET A 91 5.70 -4.14 8.71
N ASN A 92 6.46 -3.86 7.67
CA ASN A 92 7.92 -3.71 7.70
C ASN A 92 8.28 -2.24 7.46
N PRO A 93 8.24 -1.37 8.48
CA PRO A 93 8.37 0.08 8.30
C PRO A 93 9.81 0.44 7.90
N GLU A 94 10.02 0.89 6.67
CA GLU A 94 11.36 1.24 6.18
C GLU A 94 11.86 2.55 6.79
N HIS A 95 11.12 3.61 6.58
CA HIS A 95 11.53 4.97 6.96
C HIS A 95 11.35 5.27 8.45
N ASP A 96 10.40 4.63 9.11
CA ASP A 96 10.11 4.83 10.53
C ASP A 96 10.79 3.79 11.43
N ARG A 97 11.48 2.82 10.86
CA ARG A 97 11.99 1.62 11.56
C ARG A 97 12.84 1.95 12.77
N ASP A 98 13.83 2.83 12.62
CA ASP A 98 14.78 3.12 13.69
C ASP A 98 14.11 3.86 14.86
N ALA A 99 13.15 4.73 14.56
CA ALA A 99 12.34 5.41 15.58
C ALA A 99 11.46 4.40 16.33
N ILE A 100 10.77 3.52 15.59
CA ILE A 100 9.91 2.49 16.20
C ILE A 100 10.72 1.49 17.02
N LEU A 101 11.88 1.04 16.52
CA LEU A 101 12.76 0.14 17.28
C LEU A 101 13.20 0.75 18.61
N LYS A 102 13.44 2.04 18.64
CA LYS A 102 13.85 2.76 19.84
C LYS A 102 12.70 3.01 20.83
N GLU A 103 11.52 3.38 20.31
CA GLU A 103 10.41 3.86 21.11
C GLU A 103 9.41 2.75 21.45
N HIS A 104 9.27 1.77 20.57
CA HIS A 104 8.26 0.71 20.64
C HIS A 104 8.83 -0.67 20.24
N PRO A 105 9.91 -1.15 20.87
CA PRO A 105 10.48 -2.47 20.55
C PRO A 105 9.47 -3.62 20.75
N GLU A 106 8.47 -3.44 21.62
CA GLU A 106 7.40 -4.39 21.87
C GLU A 106 6.40 -4.56 20.72
N TRP A 107 6.48 -3.71 19.70
CA TRP A 107 5.57 -3.82 18.54
C TRP A 107 6.01 -4.89 17.54
N PHE A 108 7.25 -5.38 17.64
CA PHE A 108 7.80 -6.29 16.63
C PHE A 108 7.35 -7.72 16.82
N SER A 109 7.24 -8.43 15.69
CA SER A 109 6.85 -9.84 15.65
C SER A 109 7.87 -10.72 16.39
N VAL A 110 7.35 -11.79 17.00
CA VAL A 110 8.13 -12.74 17.79
C VAL A 110 8.09 -14.09 17.09
N ASN A 111 9.23 -14.77 17.03
CA ASN A 111 9.33 -16.11 16.46
C ASN A 111 8.91 -17.20 17.46
N ARG A 112 8.83 -18.45 16.97
CA ARG A 112 8.45 -19.62 17.79
C ARG A 112 9.38 -19.89 18.96
N ASN A 113 10.64 -19.43 18.91
CA ASN A 113 11.60 -19.51 20.03
C ASN A 113 11.44 -18.37 21.05
N GLY A 114 10.48 -17.48 20.89
CA GLY A 114 10.26 -16.32 21.77
C GLY A 114 11.20 -15.14 21.51
N GLN A 115 11.89 -15.09 20.37
CA GLN A 115 12.81 -14.01 20.02
C GLN A 115 12.07 -12.94 19.19
N SER A 116 12.19 -11.67 19.62
CA SER A 116 11.60 -10.53 18.90
C SER A 116 12.47 -10.10 17.72
N LEU A 117 11.82 -9.66 16.64
CA LEU A 117 12.49 -8.94 15.54
C LEU A 117 13.08 -7.59 15.96
N ALA A 118 12.72 -7.05 17.11
CA ALA A 118 13.42 -5.89 17.66
C ALA A 118 14.88 -6.20 17.94
N ASP A 119 15.16 -7.39 18.55
CA ASP A 119 16.48 -7.78 19.04
C ASP A 119 17.22 -8.72 18.09
N THR A 120 16.47 -9.45 17.23
CA THR A 120 17.05 -10.46 16.32
C THR A 120 16.81 -10.08 14.87
N THR A 121 17.54 -10.72 14.00
CA THR A 121 17.34 -10.66 12.54
C THR A 121 16.73 -11.98 12.08
N ALA A 122 15.78 -11.91 11.14
CA ALA A 122 15.39 -13.08 10.37
C ALA A 122 16.57 -13.47 9.43
N TYR A 123 16.32 -13.78 8.16
CA TYR A 123 17.38 -14.05 7.18
C TYR A 123 17.80 -12.82 6.37
N VAL A 124 17.09 -11.68 6.53
CA VAL A 124 17.43 -10.38 5.92
C VAL A 124 17.37 -9.29 6.99
N ASP A 125 18.40 -8.46 7.05
CA ASP A 125 18.60 -7.48 8.12
C ASP A 125 17.50 -6.43 8.19
N TYR A 126 16.94 -6.03 7.04
CA TYR A 126 15.88 -5.02 6.99
C TYR A 126 14.49 -5.58 7.27
N TYR A 127 14.32 -6.88 7.52
CA TYR A 127 13.04 -7.47 7.91
C TYR A 127 12.77 -7.25 9.39
N LYS A 128 12.08 -6.16 9.68
CA LYS A 128 11.64 -5.75 11.02
C LYS A 128 10.13 -5.61 11.03
N PHE A 129 9.43 -6.75 10.87
CA PHE A 129 7.97 -6.77 10.79
C PHE A 129 7.33 -6.55 12.15
N MET A 130 6.35 -5.64 12.20
CA MET A 130 5.52 -5.40 13.36
C MET A 130 4.41 -6.46 13.49
N CYS A 131 3.87 -6.60 14.70
CA CYS A 131 2.78 -7.52 15.00
C CYS A 131 1.41 -6.90 14.67
N PRO A 132 0.64 -7.44 13.71
CA PRO A 132 -0.66 -6.89 13.33
C PRO A 132 -1.75 -7.11 14.39
N ALA A 133 -1.51 -7.95 15.40
CA ALA A 133 -2.45 -8.17 16.49
C ALA A 133 -2.58 -6.97 17.41
N LEU A 134 -1.55 -6.13 17.49
CA LEU A 134 -1.52 -4.95 18.36
C LEU A 134 -2.40 -3.83 17.79
N PRO A 135 -3.36 -3.29 18.56
CA PRO A 135 -4.17 -2.15 18.14
C PRO A 135 -3.32 -0.93 17.83
N GLU A 136 -2.26 -0.69 18.58
CA GLU A 136 -1.34 0.45 18.46
C GLU A 136 -0.62 0.43 17.10
N VAL A 137 -0.17 -0.75 16.65
CA VAL A 137 0.46 -0.93 15.34
C VAL A 137 -0.53 -0.62 14.22
N ARG A 138 -1.76 -1.10 14.33
CA ARG A 138 -2.80 -0.81 13.32
C ARG A 138 -3.15 0.67 13.27
N GLU A 139 -3.24 1.33 14.43
CA GLU A 139 -3.52 2.76 14.51
C GLU A 139 -2.36 3.60 13.95
N PHE A 140 -1.11 3.18 14.21
CA PHE A 140 0.07 3.81 13.61
C PHE A 140 0.02 3.75 12.07
N ILE A 141 -0.23 2.54 11.51
CA ILE A 141 -0.31 2.36 10.05
C ILE A 141 -1.48 3.15 9.47
N LYS A 142 -2.63 3.15 10.14
CA LYS A 142 -3.81 3.92 9.72
C LYS A 142 -3.51 5.41 9.63
N LYS A 143 -2.93 6.00 10.67
CA LYS A 143 -2.52 7.42 10.69
C LYS A 143 -1.51 7.74 9.59
N LYS A 144 -0.56 6.83 9.36
CA LYS A 144 0.38 6.97 8.26
C LYS A 144 -0.37 7.05 6.93
N ILE A 145 -1.24 6.09 6.62
CA ILE A 145 -2.03 6.06 5.38
C ILE A 145 -2.89 7.33 5.25
N GLU A 146 -3.56 7.76 6.32
CA GLU A 146 -4.37 8.99 6.34
C GLU A 146 -3.54 10.22 5.93
N ALA A 147 -2.31 10.36 6.46
CA ALA A 147 -1.42 11.47 6.10
C ALA A 147 -1.04 11.49 4.61
N TYR A 148 -0.90 10.31 3.99
CA TYR A 148 -0.65 10.23 2.55
C TYR A 148 -1.91 10.47 1.71
N CYS A 149 -3.11 10.11 2.22
CA CYS A 149 -4.38 10.44 1.55
C CYS A 149 -4.63 11.94 1.45
N GLU A 150 -4.02 12.76 2.31
CA GLU A 150 -4.11 14.22 2.27
C GLU A 150 -3.15 14.87 1.26
N VAL A 151 -2.34 14.09 0.55
CA VAL A 151 -1.43 14.61 -0.48
C VAL A 151 -2.19 14.86 -1.77
N GLU A 152 -2.35 16.13 -2.13
CA GLU A 152 -3.04 16.53 -3.36
C GLU A 152 -2.29 16.04 -4.60
N GLY A 153 -3.03 15.48 -5.55
CA GLY A 153 -2.50 14.97 -6.81
C GLY A 153 -1.91 13.57 -6.74
N LEU A 154 -1.90 12.93 -5.57
CA LEU A 154 -1.56 11.52 -5.45
C LEU A 154 -2.66 10.66 -6.09
N ASN A 155 -2.29 9.77 -7.00
CA ASN A 155 -3.25 8.92 -7.73
C ASN A 155 -3.76 7.75 -6.88
N GLY A 156 -2.98 7.31 -5.88
CA GLY A 156 -3.36 6.25 -4.98
C GLY A 156 -2.24 5.82 -4.04
N ILE A 157 -2.51 4.79 -3.26
CA ILE A 157 -1.56 4.19 -2.33
C ILE A 157 -1.41 2.70 -2.64
N ALA A 158 -0.19 2.25 -2.88
CA ALA A 158 0.19 0.86 -3.03
C ALA A 158 0.70 0.35 -1.67
N ILE A 159 -0.09 -0.49 -1.02
CA ILE A 159 0.25 -1.10 0.28
C ILE A 159 1.12 -2.33 0.03
N ASP A 160 2.34 -2.30 0.54
CA ASP A 160 3.27 -3.42 0.48
C ASP A 160 3.69 -3.88 1.88
N TYR A 161 4.36 -5.04 1.95
CA TYR A 161 4.77 -5.68 3.19
C TYR A 161 3.64 -5.83 4.23
N ASN A 162 2.39 -5.90 3.77
CA ASN A 162 1.24 -6.19 4.62
C ASN A 162 1.11 -7.71 4.85
N ARG A 163 2.15 -8.29 5.40
CA ARG A 163 2.34 -9.73 5.60
C ARG A 163 3.29 -10.00 6.77
N PHE A 164 3.48 -11.26 7.08
CA PHE A 164 4.56 -11.72 7.96
C PHE A 164 5.87 -11.95 7.20
N VAL A 165 6.93 -12.21 7.94
CA VAL A 165 8.19 -12.73 7.41
C VAL A 165 7.92 -14.06 6.69
N ASP A 166 8.59 -14.29 5.57
CA ASP A 166 8.48 -15.57 4.87
C ASP A 166 9.11 -16.68 5.73
N VAL A 167 8.34 -17.74 5.98
CA VAL A 167 8.81 -18.89 6.76
C VAL A 167 9.81 -19.72 5.96
N ILE A 168 9.59 -19.83 4.64
CA ILE A 168 10.49 -20.50 3.70
C ILE A 168 10.80 -19.56 2.54
N LEU A 169 12.08 -19.27 2.32
CA LEU A 169 12.54 -18.50 1.19
C LEU A 169 12.53 -19.32 -0.11
N PRO A 170 12.27 -18.69 -1.25
CA PRO A 170 12.51 -19.29 -2.56
C PRO A 170 13.97 -19.78 -2.66
N THR A 171 14.17 -20.99 -3.15
CA THR A 171 15.49 -21.65 -3.25
C THR A 171 16.51 -20.82 -4.03
N THR A 172 16.06 -20.03 -4.98
CA THR A 172 16.88 -19.11 -5.78
C THR A 172 17.54 -18.00 -4.95
N LEU A 173 17.00 -17.69 -3.77
CA LEU A 173 17.54 -16.69 -2.85
C LEU A 173 18.49 -17.30 -1.79
N TRP A 174 18.48 -18.60 -1.58
CA TRP A 174 19.31 -19.25 -0.56
C TRP A 174 20.80 -18.93 -0.67
N PRO A 175 21.44 -18.99 -1.88
CA PRO A 175 22.85 -18.64 -2.01
C PRO A 175 23.14 -17.18 -1.65
N LYS A 176 22.20 -16.26 -1.95
CA LYS A 176 22.35 -14.84 -1.64
C LYS A 176 22.41 -14.58 -0.14
N TYR A 177 21.66 -15.35 0.65
CA TYR A 177 21.56 -15.18 2.10
C TYR A 177 22.38 -16.20 2.89
N GLY A 178 23.09 -17.10 2.21
CA GLY A 178 23.93 -18.14 2.84
C GLY A 178 23.13 -19.14 3.68
N ILE A 179 21.88 -19.42 3.31
CA ILE A 179 20.98 -20.34 4.02
C ILE A 179 20.63 -21.53 3.14
N VAL A 180 20.37 -22.68 3.79
CA VAL A 180 19.71 -23.85 3.19
C VAL A 180 18.46 -24.09 4.03
N GLN A 181 17.30 -24.01 3.40
CA GLN A 181 16.02 -24.09 4.08
C GLN A 181 15.16 -25.19 3.45
N ASP A 182 15.23 -26.39 3.97
CA ASP A 182 14.53 -27.60 3.51
C ASP A 182 13.25 -27.90 4.31
N GLN A 183 13.03 -27.15 5.41
CA GLN A 183 11.87 -27.25 6.29
C GLN A 183 11.60 -25.90 6.95
N GLU A 184 10.48 -25.82 7.66
CA GLU A 184 10.18 -24.68 8.55
C GLU A 184 11.07 -24.72 9.78
N TYR A 185 11.75 -23.60 10.06
CA TYR A 185 12.61 -23.46 11.22
C TYR A 185 12.00 -22.48 12.23
N PRO A 186 11.95 -22.86 13.53
CA PRO A 186 11.34 -22.02 14.57
C PRO A 186 11.91 -20.60 14.66
N GLN A 187 13.19 -20.41 14.37
CA GLN A 187 13.83 -19.09 14.40
C GLN A 187 13.36 -18.15 13.28
N TRP A 188 12.73 -18.65 12.23
CA TRP A 188 12.21 -17.87 11.11
C TRP A 188 10.68 -17.84 11.04
N ASP A 189 10.00 -18.52 11.96
CA ASP A 189 8.56 -18.58 12.05
C ASP A 189 8.05 -17.50 13.01
N PHE A 190 7.67 -16.34 12.46
CA PHE A 190 7.28 -15.13 13.18
C PHE A 190 5.76 -14.96 13.20
N GLY A 191 5.09 -15.49 14.17
CA GLY A 191 3.66 -15.36 14.42
C GLY A 191 3.33 -15.51 15.89
N TYR A 192 4.35 -15.57 16.75
CA TYR A 192 4.23 -15.96 18.15
C TYR A 192 4.33 -14.79 19.15
N HIS A 193 4.05 -13.57 18.71
CA HIS A 193 3.86 -12.46 19.64
C HIS A 193 2.70 -12.78 20.60
N PRO A 194 2.81 -12.50 21.93
CA PRO A 194 1.78 -12.85 22.91
C PRO A 194 0.36 -12.42 22.50
N ALA A 195 0.20 -11.20 21.98
CA ALA A 195 -1.10 -10.71 21.49
C ALA A 195 -1.64 -11.53 20.30
N MET A 196 -0.76 -12.12 19.47
CA MET A 196 -1.18 -12.99 18.37
C MET A 196 -1.63 -14.35 18.89
N ILE A 197 -0.86 -14.92 19.82
CA ILE A 197 -1.19 -16.19 20.49
C ILE A 197 -2.55 -16.09 21.19
N GLU A 198 -2.80 -15.03 21.96
CA GLU A 198 -4.08 -14.81 22.62
C GLU A 198 -5.25 -14.75 21.64
N LYS A 199 -5.09 -14.01 20.53
CA LYS A 199 -6.13 -13.94 19.49
C LYS A 199 -6.35 -15.28 18.82
N PHE A 200 -5.29 -16.03 18.54
CA PHE A 200 -5.40 -17.37 17.96
C PHE A 200 -6.14 -18.31 18.88
N LYS A 201 -5.78 -18.36 20.17
CA LYS A 201 -6.46 -19.17 21.19
C LYS A 201 -7.95 -18.81 21.31
N ALA A 202 -8.25 -17.50 21.34
CA ALA A 202 -9.64 -17.04 21.43
C ALA A 202 -10.48 -17.44 20.19
N ALA A 203 -9.87 -17.42 19.01
CA ALA A 203 -10.58 -17.76 17.77
C ALA A 203 -10.66 -19.25 17.47
N SER A 204 -9.64 -20.04 17.80
CA SER A 204 -9.51 -21.45 17.45
C SER A 204 -9.84 -22.42 18.58
N GLY A 205 -9.67 -21.99 19.83
CA GLY A 205 -9.71 -22.85 21.02
C GLY A 205 -8.45 -23.71 21.23
N TYR A 206 -7.43 -23.56 20.39
CA TYR A 206 -6.17 -24.32 20.47
C TYR A 206 -5.02 -23.43 20.95
N ASP A 207 -4.00 -24.06 21.55
CA ASP A 207 -2.71 -23.45 21.87
C ASP A 207 -1.73 -23.72 20.73
N PRO A 208 -1.14 -22.69 20.07
CA PRO A 208 -0.25 -22.88 18.94
C PRO A 208 1.11 -23.45 19.33
#